data_005b2a53c0eb0820aa2e0c50ed2a3fbd
#
_entry.id   005b2a53c0eb0820aa2e0c50ed2a3fbd
#
_cell.length_a   1.000
_cell.length_b   1.000
_cell.length_c   1.000
_cell.angle_alpha   90.00
_cell.angle_beta   90.00
_cell.angle_gamma   90.00
#
_symmetry.space_group_name_H-M   'P 1'
#
loop_
_entity.id
_entity.type
_entity.pdbx_description
1 polymer ?
#
loop_
_entity_poly.entity_id
_entity_poly.type
_entity_poly.pdbx_seq_one_letter_code
_entity_poly.pdbx_strand_id
1 'polypeptide(L)'
;SPSARNRRILDIKQFGKPTSGHGWHTDSRFIQSGKGLNPSLCYMTIICIEDFGADNGATHYIPKSHSLYKRPEDRDADLEFEIISAKKGSLVIFDTALWHRVGPVSSKSRWGVFNTYGPWFMKPYHRFYDMFNQEESSKFPQIIRQLLHFNSITPLDHNERMATLRRVGL
;
A
#
# COMPACT_ATOMS: atom_id res chain seq x y z
N SER A 1 9.80 -29.00 12.31
CA SER A 1 8.98 -27.94 12.87
C SER A 1 9.46 -26.60 12.30
N PRO A 2 8.74 -25.92 11.38
CA PRO A 2 9.11 -24.59 10.97
C PRO A 2 8.78 -23.64 12.11
N SER A 3 9.81 -23.01 12.65
CA SER A 3 9.71 -21.97 13.66
C SER A 3 8.74 -20.89 13.17
N ALA A 4 7.79 -20.51 14.00
CA ALA A 4 6.93 -19.36 13.83
C ALA A 4 7.83 -18.13 13.59
N ARG A 5 8.00 -17.74 12.34
CA ARG A 5 8.67 -16.46 12.02
C ARG A 5 7.77 -15.37 12.54
N ASN A 6 8.25 -14.71 13.58
CA ASN A 6 7.68 -13.50 14.14
C ASN A 6 7.14 -12.61 13.02
N ARG A 7 5.83 -12.56 12.87
CA ARG A 7 5.18 -11.47 12.14
C ARG A 7 5.54 -10.21 12.92
N ARG A 8 6.53 -9.46 12.46
CA ARG A 8 6.74 -8.11 12.95
C ARG A 8 5.53 -7.31 12.52
N ILE A 9 4.57 -7.23 13.41
CA ILE A 9 3.60 -6.15 13.39
C ILE A 9 4.47 -4.91 13.52
N LEU A 10 4.50 -4.10 12.46
CA LEU A 10 5.29 -2.86 12.46
C LEU A 10 4.75 -2.00 13.60
N ASP A 11 5.50 -1.92 14.68
CA ASP A 11 5.14 -1.06 15.81
C ASP A 11 5.28 0.39 15.35
N ILE A 12 4.15 1.05 15.16
CA ILE A 12 4.07 2.45 14.72
C ILE A 12 4.85 3.38 15.65
N LYS A 13 5.13 2.97 16.88
CA LYS A 13 6.02 3.71 17.78
C LYS A 13 7.44 3.92 17.24
N GLN A 14 7.89 3.10 16.30
CA GLN A 14 9.19 3.29 15.63
C GLN A 14 9.17 4.38 14.56
N PHE A 15 7.99 4.77 14.08
CA PHE A 15 7.83 5.85 13.09
C PHE A 15 7.53 7.22 13.71
N GLY A 16 7.41 7.31 15.03
CA GLY A 16 7.05 8.53 15.75
C GLY A 16 8.15 9.58 15.89
N LYS A 17 9.35 9.38 15.32
CA LYS A 17 10.34 10.46 15.17
C LYS A 17 10.24 10.96 13.72
N PRO A 18 10.08 12.28 13.50
CA PRO A 18 10.22 12.83 12.17
C PRO A 18 11.58 12.39 11.62
N THR A 19 11.56 11.58 10.58
CA THR A 19 12.74 11.38 9.75
C THR A 19 13.18 12.76 9.28
N SER A 20 14.49 12.99 9.23
CA SER A 20 15.07 14.24 8.72
C SER A 20 14.35 14.67 7.44
N GLY A 21 13.66 15.82 7.49
CA GLY A 21 12.80 16.31 6.44
C GLY A 21 11.33 16.41 6.89
N HIS A 22 10.52 17.05 6.08
CA HIS A 22 9.08 17.27 6.35
C HIS A 22 8.22 16.00 6.29
N GLY A 23 8.80 14.84 5.92
CA GLY A 23 8.12 13.55 5.86
C GLY A 23 7.14 13.35 4.71
N TRP A 24 6.89 14.36 3.87
CA TRP A 24 6.03 14.23 2.69
C TRP A 24 6.60 13.21 1.70
N HIS A 25 5.77 12.29 1.24
CA HIS A 25 6.15 11.27 0.26
C HIS A 25 4.95 10.82 -0.57
N THR A 26 5.23 10.01 -1.56
CA THR A 26 4.23 9.24 -2.31
C THR A 26 4.61 7.77 -2.28
N ASP A 27 3.61 6.89 -2.26
CA ASP A 27 3.82 5.45 -2.39
C ASP A 27 3.82 4.97 -3.85
N SER A 28 3.46 5.85 -4.78
CA SER A 28 3.50 5.51 -6.19
C SER A 28 4.91 5.29 -6.69
N ARG A 29 5.14 4.13 -7.33
CA ARG A 29 6.41 3.80 -8.00
C ARG A 29 6.54 4.43 -9.38
N PHE A 30 5.44 4.94 -9.94
CA PHE A 30 5.30 5.29 -11.35
C PHE A 30 5.17 6.79 -11.60
N ILE A 31 5.51 7.63 -10.65
CA ILE A 31 5.54 9.07 -10.89
C ILE A 31 6.74 9.38 -11.77
N GLN A 32 6.45 9.76 -12.99
CA GLN A 32 7.42 10.36 -13.90
C GLN A 32 7.33 11.89 -13.76
N SER A 33 8.47 12.53 -13.56
CA SER A 33 8.55 13.98 -13.67
C SER A 33 8.44 14.37 -15.13
N GLY A 34 7.43 15.16 -15.48
CA GLY A 34 7.26 15.69 -16.83
C GLY A 34 5.82 15.62 -17.34
N LYS A 35 5.61 16.18 -18.52
CA LYS A 35 4.31 16.25 -19.19
C LYS A 35 3.91 14.88 -19.74
N GLY A 36 3.48 13.98 -18.89
CA GLY A 36 2.97 12.67 -19.29
C GLY A 36 1.69 12.35 -18.54
N LEU A 37 0.82 11.56 -19.14
CA LEU A 37 -0.28 10.93 -18.42
C LEU A 37 0.35 9.95 -17.44
N ASN A 38 0.30 10.24 -16.16
CA ASN A 38 0.57 9.28 -15.10
C ASN A 38 -0.79 8.74 -14.63
N PRO A 39 -1.27 7.65 -15.21
CA PRO A 39 -2.51 7.08 -14.74
C PRO A 39 -2.36 6.66 -13.27
N SER A 40 -3.41 6.87 -12.50
CA SER A 40 -3.53 6.28 -11.16
C SER A 40 -3.52 4.76 -11.28
N LEU A 41 -2.36 4.17 -11.11
CA LEU A 41 -2.20 2.71 -11.24
C LEU A 41 -2.44 1.99 -9.92
N CYS A 42 -2.31 2.68 -8.79
CA CYS A 42 -2.44 2.07 -7.49
C CYS A 42 -3.26 2.92 -6.54
N TYR A 43 -4.01 2.23 -5.71
CA TYR A 43 -4.77 2.84 -4.62
C TYR A 43 -4.33 2.25 -3.29
N MET A 44 -4.23 3.10 -2.30
CA MET A 44 -4.04 2.69 -0.92
C MET A 44 -5.38 2.72 -0.20
N THR A 45 -5.60 1.74 0.65
CA THR A 45 -6.71 1.74 1.60
C THR A 45 -6.21 1.70 3.02
N ILE A 46 -6.94 2.37 3.91
CA ILE A 46 -6.73 2.29 5.36
C ILE A 46 -8.02 1.80 5.99
N ILE A 47 -7.99 0.64 6.61
CA ILE A 47 -9.07 0.18 7.47
C ILE A 47 -8.76 0.70 8.88
N CYS A 48 -9.58 1.61 9.38
CA CYS A 48 -9.39 2.22 10.69
C CYS A 48 -9.82 1.23 11.79
N ILE A 49 -8.84 0.63 12.47
CA ILE A 49 -9.10 -0.26 13.62
C ILE A 49 -9.47 0.56 14.85
N GLU A 50 -8.98 1.78 14.93
CA GLU A 50 -9.31 2.79 15.94
C GLU A 50 -9.64 4.12 15.26
N ASP A 51 -10.13 5.10 16.02
CA ASP A 51 -10.38 6.45 15.52
C ASP A 51 -9.06 7.11 15.07
N PHE A 52 -9.11 7.79 13.92
CA PHE A 52 -8.02 8.61 13.39
C PHE A 52 -8.32 10.07 13.68
N GLY A 53 -7.35 10.80 14.22
CA GLY A 53 -7.46 12.20 14.58
C GLY A 53 -6.12 12.92 14.64
N ALA A 54 -6.15 14.22 14.83
CA ALA A 54 -4.98 15.10 14.74
C ALA A 54 -3.87 14.79 15.77
N ASP A 55 -4.22 14.16 16.88
CA ASP A 55 -3.35 13.95 18.04
C ASP A 55 -2.79 12.52 18.14
N ASN A 56 -3.17 11.63 17.23
CA ASN A 56 -2.83 10.20 17.34
C ASN A 56 -2.10 9.62 16.12
N GLY A 57 -1.41 10.49 15.37
CA GLY A 57 -0.63 10.06 14.22
C GLY A 57 -1.45 9.80 12.96
N ALA A 58 -2.67 10.36 12.86
CA ALA A 58 -3.46 10.25 11.64
C ALA A 58 -2.69 10.79 10.43
N THR A 59 -2.94 10.21 9.27
CA THR A 59 -2.27 10.58 8.04
C THR A 59 -2.64 12.00 7.65
N HIS A 60 -1.62 12.84 7.45
CA HIS A 60 -1.76 14.15 6.80
C HIS A 60 -1.62 13.98 5.30
N TYR A 61 -2.34 14.77 4.52
CA TYR A 61 -2.26 14.73 3.05
C TYR A 61 -2.42 16.11 2.45
N ILE A 62 -1.85 16.32 1.25
CA ILE A 62 -2.00 17.54 0.49
C ILE A 62 -3.05 17.29 -0.59
N PRO A 63 -4.23 17.96 -0.50
CA PRO A 63 -5.31 17.78 -1.47
C PRO A 63 -4.84 17.99 -2.90
N LYS A 64 -5.30 17.13 -3.84
CA LYS A 64 -4.98 17.21 -5.28
C LYS A 64 -3.51 17.07 -5.66
N SER A 65 -2.61 16.79 -4.74
CA SER A 65 -1.18 16.66 -5.03
C SER A 65 -0.85 15.49 -5.97
N HIS A 66 -1.70 14.47 -6.05
CA HIS A 66 -1.59 13.38 -7.05
C HIS A 66 -1.61 13.90 -8.50
N SER A 67 -2.25 15.05 -8.77
CA SER A 67 -2.33 15.68 -10.08
C SER A 67 -1.09 16.51 -10.44
N LEU A 68 -0.13 16.66 -9.51
CA LEU A 68 1.08 17.43 -9.77
C LEU A 68 2.11 16.65 -10.59
N TYR A 69 1.96 15.34 -10.72
CA TYR A 69 2.85 14.43 -11.45
C TYR A 69 4.33 14.58 -11.07
N LYS A 70 4.59 14.87 -9.82
CA LYS A 70 5.94 14.96 -9.24
C LYS A 70 5.98 14.41 -7.82
N ARG A 71 7.16 14.15 -7.34
CA ARG A 71 7.40 13.83 -5.91
C ARG A 71 7.55 15.11 -5.12
N PRO A 72 7.21 15.11 -3.81
CA PRO A 72 7.48 16.25 -2.94
C PRO A 72 8.99 16.48 -2.82
N GLU A 73 9.38 17.75 -2.70
CA GLU A 73 10.74 18.21 -2.51
C GLU A 73 10.85 19.00 -1.19
N ASP A 74 12.06 19.31 -0.73
CA ASP A 74 12.28 20.02 0.55
C ASP A 74 11.55 21.37 0.61
N ARG A 75 11.43 22.07 -0.52
CA ARG A 75 10.67 23.33 -0.63
C ARG A 75 9.16 23.18 -0.42
N ASP A 76 8.64 21.96 -0.41
CA ASP A 76 7.23 21.66 -0.23
C ASP A 76 6.88 21.41 1.25
N ALA A 77 7.78 21.75 2.20
CA ALA A 77 7.62 21.47 3.63
C ALA A 77 6.38 22.15 4.26
N ASP A 78 6.13 23.41 3.88
CA ASP A 78 5.14 24.31 4.49
C ASP A 78 3.83 24.41 3.72
N LEU A 79 3.54 23.43 2.85
CA LEU A 79 2.28 23.41 2.11
C LEU A 79 1.08 23.16 3.04
N GLU A 80 -0.03 23.77 2.71
CA GLU A 80 -1.31 23.50 3.38
C GLU A 80 -1.67 22.02 3.21
N PHE A 81 -2.14 21.44 4.28
CA PHE A 81 -2.50 20.03 4.34
C PHE A 81 -3.79 19.81 5.11
N GLU A 82 -4.38 18.66 4.88
CA GLU A 82 -5.52 18.17 5.63
C GLU A 82 -5.14 16.89 6.42
N ILE A 83 -5.96 16.56 7.41
CA ILE A 83 -5.77 15.40 8.27
C ILE A 83 -6.90 14.41 8.01
N ILE A 84 -6.57 13.15 7.79
CA ILE A 84 -7.58 12.11 7.73
C ILE A 84 -8.21 11.95 9.12
N SER A 85 -9.44 12.47 9.25
CA SER A 85 -10.27 12.24 10.43
C SER A 85 -11.31 11.18 10.11
N ALA A 86 -11.24 10.03 10.78
CA ALA A 86 -12.09 8.89 10.48
C ALA A 86 -12.39 8.08 11.74
N LYS A 87 -13.60 7.58 11.86
CA LYS A 87 -14.01 6.73 12.97
C LYS A 87 -13.52 5.28 12.79
N LYS A 88 -13.37 4.58 13.88
CA LYS A 88 -13.18 3.13 13.91
C LYS A 88 -14.18 2.44 12.97
N GLY A 89 -13.69 1.49 12.17
CA GLY A 89 -14.48 0.79 11.16
C GLY A 89 -14.60 1.51 9.81
N SER A 90 -14.10 2.75 9.69
CA SER A 90 -14.07 3.45 8.41
C SER A 90 -13.05 2.83 7.46
N LEU A 91 -13.36 2.91 6.16
CA LEU A 91 -12.42 2.63 5.08
C LEU A 91 -12.06 3.95 4.39
N VAL A 92 -10.80 4.31 4.41
CA VAL A 92 -10.24 5.43 3.65
C VAL A 92 -9.59 4.89 2.40
N ILE A 93 -9.82 5.54 1.25
CA ILE A 93 -9.22 5.14 -0.04
C ILE A 93 -8.59 6.38 -0.68
N PHE A 94 -7.34 6.27 -1.13
CA PHE A 94 -6.67 7.34 -1.85
C PHE A 94 -5.67 6.82 -2.88
N ASP A 95 -5.33 7.68 -3.84
CA ASP A 95 -4.32 7.42 -4.85
C ASP A 95 -2.93 7.37 -4.21
N THR A 96 -2.13 6.35 -4.54
CA THR A 96 -0.75 6.24 -4.02
C THR A 96 0.18 7.39 -4.45
N ALA A 97 -0.21 8.18 -5.46
CA ALA A 97 0.50 9.39 -5.87
C ALA A 97 0.17 10.62 -4.99
N LEU A 98 -0.85 10.54 -4.14
CA LEU A 98 -1.17 11.61 -3.19
C LEU A 98 -0.01 11.82 -2.22
N TRP A 99 0.41 13.08 -2.05
CA TRP A 99 1.43 13.42 -1.08
C TRP A 99 0.86 13.29 0.33
N HIS A 100 1.49 12.47 1.12
CA HIS A 100 1.04 12.21 2.47
C HIS A 100 2.22 11.98 3.42
N ARG A 101 1.94 12.05 4.71
CA ARG A 101 2.88 11.73 5.78
C ARG A 101 2.14 11.25 7.02
N VAL A 102 2.86 10.63 7.94
CA VAL A 102 2.34 10.33 9.26
C VAL A 102 2.26 11.63 10.06
N GLY A 103 1.13 11.90 10.69
CA GLY A 103 0.96 13.03 11.61
C GLY A 103 1.67 12.80 12.94
N PRO A 104 1.78 13.86 13.78
CA PRO A 104 2.36 13.75 15.11
C PRO A 104 1.49 12.88 16.03
N VAL A 105 2.14 12.26 17.00
CA VAL A 105 1.47 11.53 18.06
C VAL A 105 1.73 12.29 19.38
N SER A 106 0.70 12.91 19.93
CA SER A 106 0.76 13.67 21.18
C SER A 106 0.01 12.99 22.33
N SER A 107 -0.99 12.19 22.06
CA SER A 107 -1.79 11.49 23.08
C SER A 107 -1.53 9.99 23.05
N LYS A 108 -2.17 9.29 22.16
CA LYS A 108 -2.04 7.84 21.97
C LYS A 108 -1.88 7.52 20.50
N SER A 109 -1.14 6.47 20.20
CA SER A 109 -1.10 5.93 18.83
C SER A 109 -2.43 5.28 18.45
N ARG A 110 -2.61 5.03 17.15
CA ARG A 110 -3.77 4.35 16.59
C ARG A 110 -3.36 3.15 15.76
N TRP A 111 -4.27 2.22 15.59
CA TRP A 111 -4.12 1.08 14.71
C TRP A 111 -4.92 1.26 13.42
N GLY A 112 -4.30 0.90 12.31
CA GLY A 112 -4.93 0.81 11.00
C GLY A 112 -4.28 -0.27 10.16
N VAL A 113 -5.06 -0.89 9.27
CA VAL A 113 -4.55 -1.84 8.28
C VAL A 113 -4.42 -1.12 6.95
N PHE A 114 -3.21 -1.08 6.43
CA PHE A 114 -2.86 -0.44 5.17
C PHE A 114 -2.68 -1.50 4.09
N ASN A 115 -3.42 -1.34 2.97
CA ASN A 115 -3.28 -2.22 1.82
C ASN A 115 -3.08 -1.39 0.57
N THR A 116 -2.15 -1.80 -0.28
CA THR A 116 -1.95 -1.21 -1.60
C THR A 116 -2.50 -2.16 -2.65
N TYR A 117 -3.40 -1.65 -3.48
CA TYR A 117 -3.97 -2.37 -4.62
C TYR A 117 -3.41 -1.82 -5.91
N GLY A 118 -3.00 -2.70 -6.79
CA GLY A 118 -2.48 -2.36 -8.10
C GLY A 118 -2.95 -3.34 -9.18
N PRO A 119 -2.73 -3.04 -10.46
CA PRO A 119 -3.06 -3.94 -11.54
C PRO A 119 -2.24 -5.24 -11.46
N TRP A 120 -2.78 -6.32 -12.03
CA TRP A 120 -2.22 -7.67 -11.95
C TRP A 120 -0.79 -7.80 -12.49
N PHE A 121 -0.37 -6.92 -13.40
CA PHE A 121 0.97 -6.94 -14.00
C PHE A 121 2.04 -6.27 -13.10
N MET A 122 1.64 -5.64 -12.01
CA MET A 122 2.58 -5.08 -11.05
C MET A 122 3.07 -6.14 -10.07
N LYS A 123 4.37 -6.11 -9.80
CA LYS A 123 4.90 -6.94 -8.71
C LYS A 123 4.40 -6.43 -7.37
N PRO A 124 3.82 -7.29 -6.54
CA PRO A 124 3.45 -6.92 -5.17
C PRO A 124 4.70 -6.55 -4.34
N TYR A 125 4.51 -5.84 -3.25
CA TYR A 125 5.60 -5.53 -2.31
C TYR A 125 6.15 -6.78 -1.61
N HIS A 126 5.31 -7.79 -1.44
CA HIS A 126 5.63 -9.03 -0.76
C HIS A 126 5.26 -10.22 -1.64
N ARG A 127 6.02 -11.28 -1.51
CA ARG A 127 5.77 -12.54 -2.21
C ARG A 127 4.72 -13.33 -1.46
N PHE A 128 3.46 -12.90 -1.52
CA PHE A 128 2.35 -13.52 -0.78
C PHE A 128 2.18 -15.01 -1.08
N TYR A 129 2.42 -15.43 -2.32
CA TYR A 129 2.35 -16.84 -2.74
C TYR A 129 3.37 -17.74 -2.03
N ASP A 130 4.46 -17.18 -1.45
CA ASP A 130 5.43 -17.92 -0.66
C ASP A 130 5.08 -17.96 0.84
N MET A 131 4.08 -17.19 1.28
CA MET A 131 3.69 -17.09 2.67
C MET A 131 2.70 -18.18 3.08
N PHE A 132 2.08 -18.83 2.10
CA PHE A 132 1.05 -19.84 2.29
C PHE A 132 1.42 -21.11 1.56
N ASN A 133 1.20 -22.25 2.16
CA ASN A 133 1.36 -23.53 1.49
C ASN A 133 0.17 -23.81 0.54
N GLN A 134 0.29 -24.88 -0.25
CA GLN A 134 -0.73 -25.23 -1.25
C GLN A 134 -2.08 -25.58 -0.59
N GLU A 135 -2.09 -26.23 0.55
CA GLU A 135 -3.32 -26.58 1.26
C GLU A 135 -4.04 -25.33 1.76
N GLU A 136 -3.30 -24.37 2.36
CA GLU A 136 -3.87 -23.12 2.83
C GLU A 136 -4.41 -22.27 1.67
N SER A 137 -3.61 -22.11 0.60
CA SER A 137 -3.98 -21.27 -0.53
C SER A 137 -5.12 -21.85 -1.38
N SER A 138 -5.30 -23.17 -1.39
CA SER A 138 -6.42 -23.83 -2.09
C SER A 138 -7.78 -23.48 -1.49
N LYS A 139 -7.83 -23.15 -0.21
CA LYS A 139 -9.05 -22.77 0.52
C LYS A 139 -9.44 -21.31 0.30
N PHE A 140 -8.60 -20.50 -0.33
CA PHE A 140 -8.90 -19.09 -0.57
C PHE A 140 -9.94 -18.93 -1.68
N PRO A 141 -10.92 -18.05 -1.51
CA PRO A 141 -11.79 -17.63 -2.59
C PRO A 141 -10.99 -17.10 -3.79
N GLN A 142 -11.52 -17.27 -5.00
CA GLN A 142 -10.83 -16.85 -6.23
C GLN A 142 -10.35 -15.40 -6.18
N ILE A 143 -11.16 -14.49 -5.66
CA ILE A 143 -10.79 -13.07 -5.53
C ILE A 143 -9.57 -12.88 -4.62
N ILE A 144 -9.48 -13.61 -3.53
CA ILE A 144 -8.32 -13.54 -2.61
C ILE A 144 -7.07 -14.11 -3.28
N ARG A 145 -7.19 -15.21 -4.03
CA ARG A 145 -6.08 -15.76 -4.81
C ARG A 145 -5.57 -14.75 -5.85
N GLN A 146 -6.47 -14.03 -6.50
CA GLN A 146 -6.13 -12.97 -7.46
C GLN A 146 -5.41 -11.80 -6.76
N LEU A 147 -5.97 -11.30 -5.66
CA LEU A 147 -5.39 -10.17 -4.90
C LEU A 147 -4.01 -10.49 -4.31
N LEU A 148 -3.78 -11.75 -3.93
CA LEU A 148 -2.50 -12.23 -3.41
C LEU A 148 -1.54 -12.73 -4.50
N HIS A 149 -1.87 -12.51 -5.77
CA HIS A 149 -1.05 -12.86 -6.94
C HIS A 149 -0.83 -14.37 -7.19
N PHE A 150 -1.64 -15.26 -6.61
CA PHE A 150 -1.55 -16.68 -6.92
C PHE A 150 -1.87 -17.02 -8.37
N ASN A 151 -2.64 -16.16 -9.06
CA ASN A 151 -3.03 -16.35 -10.47
C ASN A 151 -2.11 -15.62 -11.46
N SER A 152 -1.07 -14.94 -10.99
CA SER A 152 -0.14 -14.16 -11.82
C SER A 152 1.33 -14.52 -11.58
N ILE A 153 1.59 -15.74 -11.09
CA ILE A 153 2.94 -16.27 -10.97
C ILE A 153 3.49 -16.50 -12.38
N THR A 154 4.65 -15.91 -12.64
CA THR A 154 5.31 -16.07 -13.94
C THR A 154 5.74 -17.55 -14.12
N PRO A 155 5.41 -18.17 -15.26
CA PRO A 155 5.88 -19.53 -15.56
C PRO A 155 7.40 -19.63 -15.48
N LEU A 156 7.90 -20.74 -14.97
CA LEU A 156 9.33 -21.01 -14.85
C LEU A 156 10.00 -21.10 -16.23
N ASP A 157 9.32 -21.77 -17.17
CA ASP A 157 9.82 -22.03 -18.52
C ASP A 157 8.69 -22.08 -19.55
N HIS A 158 9.08 -22.36 -20.82
CA HIS A 158 8.14 -22.48 -21.93
C HIS A 158 7.14 -23.61 -21.75
N ASN A 159 7.53 -24.73 -21.17
CA ASN A 159 6.64 -25.88 -21.00
C ASN A 159 5.54 -25.58 -19.99
N GLU A 160 5.88 -24.94 -18.87
CA GLU A 160 4.92 -24.49 -17.88
C GLU A 160 3.97 -23.44 -18.46
N ARG A 161 4.51 -22.49 -19.25
CA ARG A 161 3.69 -21.51 -19.99
C ARG A 161 2.68 -22.19 -20.91
N MET A 162 3.11 -23.16 -21.71
CA MET A 162 2.23 -23.88 -22.63
C MET A 162 1.18 -24.71 -21.90
N ALA A 163 1.54 -25.34 -20.78
CA ALA A 163 0.59 -26.04 -19.93
C ALA A 163 -0.48 -25.10 -19.34
N THR A 164 -0.09 -23.89 -18.97
CA THR A 164 -1.03 -22.87 -18.46
C THR A 164 -1.98 -22.41 -19.56
N LEU A 165 -1.49 -22.11 -20.78
CA LEU A 165 -2.30 -21.69 -21.91
C LEU A 165 -3.34 -22.75 -22.28
N ARG A 166 -2.96 -24.03 -22.33
CA ARG A 166 -3.89 -25.15 -22.60
C ARG A 166 -5.00 -25.25 -21.55
N ARG A 167 -4.72 -24.96 -20.27
CA ARG A 167 -5.72 -24.97 -19.20
C ARG A 167 -6.77 -23.87 -19.33
N VAL A 168 -6.43 -22.75 -19.95
CA VAL A 168 -7.34 -21.61 -20.17
C VAL A 168 -7.93 -21.58 -21.56
N GLY A 169 -7.68 -22.60 -22.40
CA GLY A 169 -8.31 -22.74 -23.71
C GLY A 169 -7.72 -21.80 -24.79
N LEU A 170 -6.47 -21.36 -24.62
CA LEU A 170 -5.72 -20.56 -25.59
C LEU A 170 -4.64 -21.40 -26.30
#